data_d741b395b0100acab315f2ff4c99e6b5
#
_entry.id   d741b395b0100acab315f2ff4c99e6b5
#
_cell.length_a   1.000
_cell.length_b   1.000
_cell.length_c   1.000
_cell.angle_alpha   90.00
_cell.angle_beta   90.00
_cell.angle_gamma   90.00
#
_symmetry.space_group_name_H-M   'P 1'
#
loop_
_entity.id
_entity.type
_entity.pdbx_description
1 polymer ?
#
loop_
_entity_poly.entity_id
_entity_poly.type
_entity_poly.pdbx_seq_one_letter_code
_entity_poly.pdbx_strand_id
1 'polypeptide(L)'
;MVYKWALQIPNLSPELTRRAYLYLPACYDEQPDARFPVMYMFDGHNVFFDEDATYGQSWGMADYMDKTDTPVIIAAVECNPVGNNRLVEYCPFTCEDPNLGRIRGRGRATMEWFIRDFKPMIDANLRTLPDLSLIHI
;
A
#
# COMPACT_ATOMS: atom_id res chain seq x y z
N MET A 1 -10.48 -11.70 3.30
CA MET A 1 -9.26 -12.35 3.87
C MET A 1 -8.05 -11.46 3.65
N VAL A 2 -7.19 -11.28 4.67
CA VAL A 2 -5.99 -10.43 4.59
C VAL A 2 -4.71 -11.27 4.66
N TYR A 3 -3.80 -11.04 3.72
CA TYR A 3 -2.46 -11.63 3.68
C TYR A 3 -1.42 -10.58 4.02
N LYS A 4 -0.32 -11.00 4.64
CA LYS A 4 0.81 -10.14 4.99
C LYS A 4 2.12 -10.83 4.58
N TRP A 5 3.02 -10.08 3.92
CA TRP A 5 4.36 -10.58 3.55
C TRP A 5 5.40 -9.48 3.64
N ALA A 6 6.65 -9.86 3.51
CA ALA A 6 7.78 -8.93 3.52
C ALA A 6 8.26 -8.63 2.10
N LEU A 7 8.62 -7.38 1.83
CA LEU A 7 9.25 -6.95 0.60
C LEU A 7 10.31 -5.87 0.85
N GLN A 8 11.10 -5.59 -0.17
CA GLN A 8 12.06 -4.48 -0.20
C GLN A 8 11.75 -3.55 -1.36
N ILE A 9 12.11 -2.27 -1.20
CA ILE A 9 12.00 -1.27 -2.28
C ILE A 9 13.43 -0.82 -2.63
N PRO A 10 14.09 -1.48 -3.60
CA PRO A 10 15.54 -1.32 -3.81
C PRO A 10 15.98 0.10 -4.16
N ASN A 11 15.15 0.84 -4.88
CA ASN A 11 15.45 2.22 -5.30
C ASN A 11 15.14 3.29 -4.25
N LEU A 12 14.57 2.90 -3.10
CA LEU A 12 14.28 3.81 -1.98
C LEU A 12 15.11 3.49 -0.74
N SER A 13 15.03 2.24 -0.30
CA SER A 13 15.64 1.76 0.95
C SER A 13 15.94 0.27 0.86
N PRO A 14 17.00 -0.14 0.13
CA PRO A 14 17.31 -1.56 -0.11
C PRO A 14 17.61 -2.34 1.18
N GLU A 15 18.07 -1.66 2.23
CA GLU A 15 18.39 -2.23 3.54
C GLU A 15 17.15 -2.47 4.41
N LEU A 16 16.01 -1.88 4.08
CA LEU A 16 14.80 -1.94 4.89
C LEU A 16 13.82 -2.96 4.33
N THR A 17 13.47 -3.96 5.15
CA THR A 17 12.35 -4.86 4.88
C THR A 17 11.05 -4.22 5.34
N ARG A 18 10.06 -4.15 4.44
CA ARG A 18 8.74 -3.58 4.71
C ARG A 18 7.67 -4.64 4.69
N ARG A 19 6.62 -4.43 5.45
CA ARG A 19 5.41 -5.24 5.38
C ARG A 19 4.53 -4.78 4.24
N ALA A 20 4.05 -5.73 3.47
CA ALA A 20 3.02 -5.52 2.48
C ALA A 20 1.77 -6.31 2.86
N TYR A 21 0.62 -5.83 2.43
CA TYR A 21 -0.68 -6.36 2.80
C TYR A 21 -1.56 -6.50 1.57
N LEU A 22 -2.36 -7.56 1.57
CA LEU A 22 -3.31 -7.82 0.51
C LEU A 22 -4.65 -8.23 1.13
N TYR A 23 -5.71 -7.50 0.81
CA TYR A 23 -7.07 -7.93 1.08
C TYR A 23 -7.70 -8.47 -0.20
N LEU A 24 -8.29 -9.66 -0.10
CA LEU A 24 -9.14 -10.26 -1.14
C LEU A 24 -10.60 -10.25 -0.66
N PRO A 25 -11.55 -9.76 -1.49
CA PRO A 25 -12.96 -9.79 -1.15
C PRO A 25 -13.49 -11.23 -1.09
N ALA A 26 -14.55 -11.50 -0.33
CA ALA A 26 -15.11 -12.83 -0.16
C ALA A 26 -15.47 -13.48 -1.52
N CYS A 27 -16.02 -12.68 -2.43
CA CYS A 27 -16.40 -13.16 -3.77
C CYS A 27 -15.20 -13.53 -4.66
N TYR A 28 -13.96 -13.26 -4.24
CA TYR A 28 -12.77 -13.63 -5.02
C TYR A 28 -12.70 -15.13 -5.27
N ASP A 29 -12.89 -15.95 -4.24
CA ASP A 29 -12.87 -17.42 -4.36
C ASP A 29 -14.17 -17.98 -4.92
N GLU A 30 -15.29 -17.33 -4.66
CA GLU A 30 -16.60 -17.74 -5.14
C GLU A 30 -16.82 -17.55 -6.64
N GLN A 31 -16.10 -16.59 -7.23
CA GLN A 31 -16.21 -16.21 -8.65
C GLN A 31 -14.87 -16.36 -9.38
N PRO A 32 -14.46 -17.59 -9.73
CA PRO A 32 -13.12 -17.88 -10.27
C PRO A 32 -12.83 -17.19 -11.62
N ASP A 33 -13.86 -16.85 -12.38
CA ASP A 33 -13.71 -16.16 -13.67
C ASP A 33 -13.79 -14.63 -13.56
N ALA A 34 -14.15 -14.10 -12.41
CA ALA A 34 -14.25 -12.66 -12.20
C ALA A 34 -12.88 -12.00 -12.04
N ARG A 35 -12.79 -10.75 -12.48
CA ARG A 35 -11.63 -9.87 -12.28
C ARG A 35 -12.04 -8.66 -11.47
N PHE A 36 -11.11 -8.14 -10.67
CA PHE A 36 -11.38 -7.14 -9.66
C PHE A 36 -10.49 -5.91 -9.83
N PRO A 37 -11.03 -4.70 -9.64
CA PRO A 37 -10.19 -3.51 -9.53
C PRO A 37 -9.31 -3.59 -8.29
N VAL A 38 -8.19 -2.89 -8.31
CA VAL A 38 -7.25 -2.86 -7.19
C VAL A 38 -7.16 -1.44 -6.63
N MET A 39 -7.29 -1.30 -5.31
CA MET A 39 -6.97 -0.09 -4.58
C MET A 39 -5.59 -0.25 -3.96
N TYR A 40 -4.64 0.61 -4.36
CA TYR A 40 -3.31 0.68 -3.77
C TYR A 40 -3.32 1.70 -2.63
N MET A 41 -2.85 1.30 -1.45
CA MET A 41 -2.86 2.16 -0.26
C MET A 41 -1.46 2.34 0.31
N PHE A 42 -1.14 3.58 0.66
CA PHE A 42 0.02 3.91 1.47
C PHE A 42 -0.26 3.64 2.94
N ASP A 43 0.80 3.66 3.76
CA ASP A 43 0.70 3.39 5.19
C ASP A 43 0.02 2.06 5.51
N GLY A 44 0.37 1.01 4.78
CA GLY A 44 -0.26 -0.31 4.87
C GLY A 44 -0.36 -0.88 6.29
N HIS A 45 0.58 -0.50 7.17
CA HIS A 45 0.57 -0.89 8.59
C HIS A 45 -0.64 -0.35 9.37
N ASN A 46 -1.29 0.71 8.89
CA ASN A 46 -2.48 1.28 9.52
C ASN A 46 -3.80 0.72 8.96
N VAL A 47 -3.76 -0.08 7.89
CA VAL A 47 -4.97 -0.39 7.10
C VAL A 47 -5.82 -1.49 7.74
N PHE A 48 -5.20 -2.56 8.24
CA PHE A 48 -5.91 -3.80 8.56
C PHE A 48 -5.80 -4.28 10.01
N PHE A 49 -4.62 -4.18 10.64
CA PHE A 49 -4.33 -4.82 11.92
C PHE A 49 -3.97 -3.80 12.99
N ASP A 50 -4.63 -3.87 14.14
CA ASP A 50 -4.39 -2.97 15.26
C ASP A 50 -2.96 -3.11 15.83
N GLU A 51 -2.43 -4.33 15.86
CA GLU A 51 -1.06 -4.61 16.31
C GLU A 51 0.02 -4.02 15.41
N ASP A 52 -0.28 -3.76 14.15
CA ASP A 52 0.65 -3.14 13.21
C ASP A 52 0.52 -1.61 13.16
N ALA A 53 -0.63 -1.08 13.60
CA ALA A 53 -0.97 0.32 13.45
C ALA A 53 -0.15 1.23 14.37
N THR A 54 0.22 2.41 13.89
CA THR A 54 1.04 3.41 14.61
C THR A 54 0.49 3.76 15.99
N TYR A 55 -0.84 3.86 16.12
CA TYR A 55 -1.51 4.24 17.36
C TYR A 55 -2.28 3.10 18.01
N GLY A 56 -2.01 1.85 17.62
CA GLY A 56 -2.68 0.67 18.16
C GLY A 56 -4.12 0.49 17.71
N GLN A 57 -4.56 1.23 16.71
CA GLN A 57 -5.88 1.12 16.10
C GLN A 57 -5.77 1.30 14.59
N SER A 58 -6.16 0.28 13.85
CA SER A 58 -6.18 0.29 12.39
C SER A 58 -7.41 1.04 11.84
N TRP A 59 -7.42 1.25 10.52
CA TRP A 59 -8.58 1.84 9.85
C TRP A 59 -9.74 0.85 9.67
N GLY A 60 -9.54 -0.42 10.03
CA GLY A 60 -10.58 -1.45 9.96
C GLY A 60 -11.07 -1.74 8.55
N MET A 61 -10.20 -1.57 7.53
CA MET A 61 -10.61 -1.68 6.14
C MET A 61 -11.13 -3.07 5.77
N ALA A 62 -10.58 -4.16 6.32
CA ALA A 62 -11.08 -5.50 6.05
C ALA A 62 -12.53 -5.68 6.49
N ASP A 63 -12.84 -5.28 7.72
CA ASP A 63 -14.20 -5.35 8.27
C ASP A 63 -15.18 -4.49 7.47
N TYR A 64 -14.74 -3.30 7.06
CA TYR A 64 -15.56 -2.42 6.24
C TYR A 64 -15.87 -3.04 4.88
N MET A 65 -14.87 -3.56 4.18
CA MET A 65 -15.01 -4.17 2.88
C MET A 65 -15.89 -5.44 2.93
N ASP A 66 -15.73 -6.26 3.98
CA ASP A 66 -16.53 -7.46 4.19
C ASP A 66 -18.00 -7.10 4.48
N LYS A 67 -18.26 -6.08 5.31
CA LYS A 67 -19.63 -5.62 5.62
C LYS A 67 -20.36 -4.98 4.44
N THR A 68 -19.61 -4.40 3.51
CA THR A 68 -20.19 -3.71 2.35
C THR A 68 -20.22 -4.58 1.09
N ASP A 69 -19.72 -5.82 1.15
CA ASP A 69 -19.54 -6.72 0.00
C ASP A 69 -18.88 -6.03 -1.19
N THR A 70 -17.89 -5.16 -0.92
CA THR A 70 -17.26 -4.36 -1.96
C THR A 70 -16.25 -5.21 -2.74
N PRO A 71 -16.45 -5.45 -4.05
CA PRO A 71 -15.63 -6.37 -4.84
C PRO A 71 -14.33 -5.71 -5.33
N VAL A 72 -13.48 -5.26 -4.40
CA VAL A 72 -12.22 -4.57 -4.67
C VAL A 72 -11.10 -5.28 -3.91
N ILE A 73 -9.98 -5.52 -4.59
CA ILE A 73 -8.72 -5.95 -3.97
C ILE A 73 -8.05 -4.73 -3.37
N ILE A 74 -7.49 -4.86 -2.16
CA ILE A 74 -6.64 -3.81 -1.59
C ILE A 74 -5.21 -4.34 -1.47
N ALA A 75 -4.25 -3.63 -2.07
CA ALA A 75 -2.82 -3.89 -1.94
C ALA A 75 -2.14 -2.69 -1.26
N ALA A 76 -1.49 -2.91 -0.12
CA ALA A 76 -0.94 -1.85 0.69
C ALA A 76 0.51 -2.15 1.11
N VAL A 77 1.30 -1.10 1.29
CA VAL A 77 2.69 -1.21 1.75
C VAL A 77 2.91 -0.24 2.91
N GLU A 78 3.60 -0.69 3.95
CA GLU A 78 3.95 0.19 5.05
C GLU A 78 4.92 1.29 4.61
N CYS A 79 4.85 2.44 5.28
CA CYS A 79 5.81 3.53 5.07
C CYS A 79 7.21 3.15 5.58
N ASN A 80 8.19 4.01 5.28
CA ASN A 80 9.49 3.94 5.91
C ASN A 80 9.40 4.55 7.33
N PRO A 81 9.53 3.75 8.40
CA PRO A 81 9.34 4.23 9.77
C PRO A 81 10.59 4.92 10.35
N VAL A 82 11.70 4.92 9.62
CA VAL A 82 12.99 5.43 10.14
C VAL A 82 13.03 6.95 10.04
N GLY A 83 13.13 7.65 11.17
CA GLY A 83 13.22 9.10 11.22
C GLY A 83 12.09 9.78 10.45
N ASN A 84 12.44 10.72 9.57
CA ASN A 84 11.49 11.46 8.72
C ASN A 84 11.31 10.85 7.31
N ASN A 85 11.76 9.62 7.10
CA ASN A 85 11.79 9.00 5.76
C ASN A 85 10.40 8.79 5.16
N ARG A 86 9.35 8.64 5.99
CA ARG A 86 7.98 8.64 5.50
C ARG A 86 7.66 9.91 4.71
N LEU A 87 8.03 11.07 5.25
CA LEU A 87 7.84 12.36 4.57
C LEU A 87 8.70 12.46 3.31
N VAL A 88 9.95 12.02 3.38
CA VAL A 88 10.85 11.99 2.21
C VAL A 88 10.25 11.15 1.08
N GLU A 89 9.76 9.97 1.38
CA GLU A 89 9.22 9.05 0.37
C GLU A 89 7.86 9.47 -0.19
N TYR A 90 7.07 10.24 0.56
CA TYR A 90 5.74 10.67 0.12
C TYR A 90 5.72 12.10 -0.44
N CYS A 91 6.69 12.92 -0.09
CA CYS A 91 6.76 14.28 -0.60
C CYS A 91 7.18 14.27 -2.09
N PRO A 92 6.35 14.82 -3.00
CA PRO A 92 6.62 14.75 -4.44
C PRO A 92 7.77 15.68 -4.88
N PHE A 93 8.10 16.67 -4.08
CA PHE A 93 9.14 17.65 -4.35
C PHE A 93 9.91 18.01 -3.08
N THR A 94 11.06 18.67 -3.22
CA THR A 94 11.81 19.16 -2.08
C THR A 94 11.14 20.41 -1.51
N CYS A 95 10.95 20.42 -0.20
CA CYS A 95 10.35 21.54 0.53
C CYS A 95 11.11 21.85 1.83
N GLU A 96 10.84 23.02 2.40
CA GLU A 96 11.33 23.42 3.72
C GLU A 96 10.19 23.31 4.74
N ASP A 97 10.44 22.60 5.80
CA ASP A 97 9.52 22.48 6.94
C ASP A 97 10.05 23.29 8.12
N PRO A 98 9.23 24.09 8.82
CA PRO A 98 9.69 24.93 9.93
C PRO A 98 10.30 24.15 11.10
N ASN A 99 9.88 22.90 11.32
CA ASN A 99 10.33 22.07 12.43
C ASN A 99 11.39 21.03 12.03
N LEU A 100 11.33 20.56 10.78
CA LEU A 100 12.17 19.45 10.30
C LEU A 100 13.26 19.90 9.33
N GLY A 101 13.26 21.18 8.90
CA GLY A 101 14.20 21.70 7.94
C GLY A 101 13.89 21.24 6.50
N ARG A 102 14.95 21.05 5.72
CA ARG A 102 14.84 20.68 4.32
C ARG A 102 14.49 19.20 4.14
N ILE A 103 13.34 18.94 3.52
CA ILE A 103 12.90 17.60 3.13
C ILE A 103 13.17 17.44 1.64
N ARG A 104 14.08 16.53 1.30
CA ARG A 104 14.38 16.16 -0.10
C ARG A 104 13.39 15.10 -0.54
N GLY A 105 12.27 15.52 -1.18
CA GLY A 105 11.19 14.64 -1.58
C GLY A 105 11.60 13.61 -2.62
N ARG A 106 11.20 12.35 -2.38
CA ARG A 106 11.38 11.20 -3.28
C ARG A 106 10.05 10.56 -3.67
N GLY A 107 8.96 11.30 -3.55
CA GLY A 107 7.62 10.80 -3.85
C GLY A 107 7.48 10.31 -5.30
N ARG A 108 8.20 10.94 -6.24
CA ARG A 108 8.25 10.45 -7.62
C ARG A 108 8.83 9.04 -7.73
N ALA A 109 9.94 8.77 -7.05
CA ALA A 109 10.56 7.44 -7.02
C ALA A 109 9.63 6.41 -6.36
N THR A 110 8.90 6.80 -5.31
CA THR A 110 7.88 5.97 -4.66
C THR A 110 6.77 5.60 -5.63
N MET A 111 6.22 6.59 -6.37
CA MET A 111 5.17 6.34 -7.37
C MET A 111 5.67 5.50 -8.54
N GLU A 112 6.89 5.71 -8.99
CA GLU A 112 7.50 4.89 -10.05
C GLU A 112 7.62 3.43 -9.62
N TRP A 113 7.99 3.15 -8.36
CA TRP A 113 8.03 1.80 -7.83
C TRP A 113 6.62 1.16 -7.78
N PHE A 114 5.62 1.88 -7.29
CA PHE A 114 4.23 1.39 -7.30
C PHE A 114 3.75 1.02 -8.70
N ILE A 115 4.04 1.86 -9.69
CA ILE A 115 3.55 1.68 -11.06
C ILE A 115 4.36 0.60 -11.82
N ARG A 116 5.69 0.57 -11.65
CA ARG A 116 6.58 -0.28 -12.45
C ARG A 116 6.90 -1.63 -11.84
N ASP A 117 6.80 -1.76 -10.52
CA ASP A 117 7.18 -2.96 -9.79
C ASP A 117 6.00 -3.57 -9.01
N PHE A 118 5.37 -2.81 -8.12
CA PHE A 118 4.34 -3.34 -7.24
C PHE A 118 3.05 -3.69 -7.98
N LYS A 119 2.53 -2.77 -8.78
CA LYS A 119 1.32 -3.02 -9.59
C LYS A 119 1.48 -4.20 -10.56
N PRO A 120 2.55 -4.31 -11.37
CA PRO A 120 2.76 -5.47 -12.23
C PRO A 120 2.87 -6.79 -11.46
N MET A 121 3.47 -6.80 -10.27
CA MET A 121 3.53 -7.97 -9.41
C MET A 121 2.13 -8.41 -8.97
N ILE A 122 1.29 -7.48 -8.55
CA ILE A 122 -0.10 -7.74 -8.15
C ILE A 122 -0.91 -8.24 -9.36
N ASP A 123 -0.82 -7.58 -10.51
CA ASP A 123 -1.54 -7.95 -11.73
C ASP A 123 -1.14 -9.33 -12.27
N ALA A 124 0.14 -9.71 -12.13
CA ALA A 124 0.64 -11.02 -12.59
C ALA A 124 0.18 -12.19 -11.70
N ASN A 125 -0.11 -11.95 -10.42
CA ASN A 125 -0.42 -12.99 -9.45
C ASN A 125 -1.91 -13.08 -9.10
N LEU A 126 -2.70 -12.08 -9.44
CA LEU A 126 -4.11 -11.99 -9.07
C LEU A 126 -5.00 -11.69 -10.28
N ARG A 127 -6.27 -12.02 -10.14
CA ARG A 127 -7.30 -11.73 -11.13
C ARG A 127 -7.74 -10.27 -11.05
N THR A 128 -6.92 -9.38 -11.57
CA THR A 128 -7.14 -7.94 -11.55
C THR A 128 -7.78 -7.41 -12.84
N LEU A 129 -8.33 -6.20 -12.73
CA LEU A 129 -8.65 -5.34 -13.86
C LEU A 129 -7.53 -4.29 -13.96
N PRO A 130 -6.50 -4.51 -14.79
CA PRO A 130 -5.27 -3.69 -14.76
C PRO A 130 -5.51 -2.21 -15.07
N ASP A 131 -6.55 -1.90 -15.85
CA ASP A 131 -6.90 -0.55 -16.26
C ASP A 131 -7.83 0.18 -15.25
N LEU A 132 -8.31 -0.55 -14.21
CA LEU A 132 -9.17 -0.02 -13.15
C LEU A 132 -8.47 -0.12 -11.79
N SER A 133 -7.40 0.65 -11.63
CA SER A 133 -6.67 0.76 -10.37
C SER A 133 -6.84 2.15 -9.75
N LEU A 134 -7.03 2.18 -8.44
CA LEU A 134 -7.09 3.40 -7.65
C LEU A 134 -5.86 3.46 -6.73
N ILE A 135 -5.31 4.66 -6.54
CA ILE A 135 -4.25 4.90 -5.56
C ILE A 135 -4.79 5.85 -4.50
N HIS A 136 -4.81 5.38 -3.27
CA HIS A 136 -5.11 6.18 -2.09
C HIS A 136 -3.83 6.81 -1.55
N ILE A 137 -3.80 8.11 -1.50
CA ILE A 137 -2.67 8.91 -1.01
C ILE A 137 -3.01 9.48 0.36
#